data_d45a352f9fe2f4305c857704577cb1ce
#
_entry.id   d45a352f9fe2f4305c857704577cb1ce
#
_cell.length_a   1.000
_cell.length_b   1.000
_cell.length_c   1.000
_cell.angle_alpha   90.00
_cell.angle_beta   90.00
_cell.angle_gamma   90.00
#
_symmetry.space_group_name_H-M   'P 1'
#
loop_
_entity.id
_entity.type
_entity.pdbx_description
1 polymer ?
#
loop_
_entity_poly.entity_id
_entity_poly.type
_entity_poly.pdbx_seq_one_letter_code
_entity_poly.pdbx_strand_id
1 'polypeptide(L)'
;MIIFAIAVLILYFACARYNVHAFHADYISRDAIQPIKGLFILFVFMSHFVLYISPHGCLDSSYMAVRRVLGQMIVVPFLFYSGYGVTLQIVSKRKEYLKPFLIKRIVRTVLLFDVAVLLYIVLRWSVFGTSFSAERIFLCLLGWLSAGNSNWYIFSIVILYFLTYLCFGAFCDISSRYKDWYAFGTLVVAVSILIGVLQSCRPDYVYNTLFAYLLGCCYPMVRRHFEGMFFSSGRAWLLCLSLTVLAYWQLNSYRAYTAVSELIAVVFSVLIVLLSGKVLSKSRILSYCGRHLFSLYILQRLPMYMLKETCIADNRYVYFFTCLAITFLISAFFDGCVVRMVDGLMMYTIKAFCPKSEKRGGDDLLNR
;
A
#
# COMPACT_ATOMS: atom_id res chain seq x y z
N MET A 1 14.19 18.38 1.20
CA MET A 1 13.10 17.40 0.99
C MET A 1 12.11 17.83 -0.09
N ILE A 2 11.62 19.08 -0.11
CA ILE A 2 10.61 19.53 -1.09
C ILE A 2 11.12 19.43 -2.55
N ILE A 3 12.38 19.72 -2.81
CA ILE A 3 12.99 19.62 -4.15
C ILE A 3 12.88 18.18 -4.69
N PHE A 4 13.17 17.19 -3.85
CA PHE A 4 13.04 15.79 -4.25
C PHE A 4 11.58 15.41 -4.51
N ALA A 5 10.64 15.89 -3.68
CA ALA A 5 9.20 15.67 -3.91
C ALA A 5 8.76 16.24 -5.27
N ILE A 6 9.19 17.45 -5.59
CA ILE A 6 8.93 18.11 -6.88
C ILE A 6 9.57 17.31 -8.02
N ALA A 7 10.82 16.87 -7.87
CA ALA A 7 11.50 16.07 -8.90
C ALA A 7 10.76 14.75 -9.20
N VAL A 8 10.26 14.07 -8.17
CA VAL A 8 9.48 12.83 -8.34
C VAL A 8 8.14 13.11 -9.02
N LEU A 9 7.47 14.22 -8.70
CA LEU A 9 6.25 14.65 -9.39
C LEU A 9 6.54 15.02 -10.86
N ILE A 10 7.61 15.76 -11.11
CA ILE A 10 8.04 16.08 -12.50
C ILE A 10 8.29 14.78 -13.27
N LEU A 11 9.00 13.82 -12.68
CA LEU A 11 9.24 12.51 -13.31
C LEU A 11 7.93 11.77 -13.63
N TYR A 12 6.94 11.84 -12.74
CA TYR A 12 5.62 11.24 -12.98
C TYR A 12 4.92 11.89 -14.17
N PHE A 13 4.82 13.22 -14.18
CA PHE A 13 4.09 13.98 -15.19
C PHE A 13 4.83 14.09 -16.52
N ALA A 14 6.16 14.22 -16.54
CA ALA A 14 6.95 14.25 -17.76
C ALA A 14 6.89 12.93 -18.56
N CYS A 15 6.71 11.81 -17.86
CA CYS A 15 6.53 10.51 -18.49
C CYS A 15 5.06 10.13 -18.68
N ALA A 16 4.12 11.06 -18.45
CA ALA A 16 2.70 10.75 -18.51
C ALA A 16 2.13 10.84 -19.93
N ARG A 17 1.20 9.95 -20.22
CA ARG A 17 0.28 10.10 -21.34
C ARG A 17 -0.94 10.87 -20.87
N TYR A 18 -1.25 11.93 -21.58
CA TYR A 18 -2.42 12.76 -21.35
C TYR A 18 -3.49 12.44 -22.39
N ASN A 19 -4.69 12.12 -21.97
CA ASN A 19 -5.81 11.95 -22.88
C ASN A 19 -6.82 13.07 -22.68
N VAL A 20 -6.72 14.11 -23.52
CA VAL A 20 -7.57 15.31 -23.41
C VAL A 20 -9.01 15.01 -23.85
N HIS A 21 -9.19 14.26 -24.96
CA HIS A 21 -10.49 14.04 -25.58
C HIS A 21 -11.24 12.81 -25.06
N ALA A 22 -10.51 11.78 -24.62
CA ALA A 22 -11.08 10.54 -24.11
C ALA A 22 -10.55 10.18 -22.72
N PHE A 23 -10.89 9.03 -22.21
CA PHE A 23 -10.37 8.46 -20.96
C PHE A 23 -9.57 7.19 -21.26
N HIS A 24 -8.56 6.94 -20.44
CA HIS A 24 -7.77 5.72 -20.53
C HIS A 24 -8.61 4.52 -20.07
N ALA A 25 -8.86 3.56 -20.95
CA ALA A 25 -9.62 2.35 -20.60
C ALA A 25 -8.84 1.43 -19.63
N ASP A 26 -7.51 1.50 -19.68
CA ASP A 26 -6.57 0.71 -18.90
C ASP A 26 -6.08 1.40 -17.61
N TYR A 27 -6.71 2.51 -17.20
CA TYR A 27 -6.27 3.37 -16.08
C TYR A 27 -6.06 2.66 -14.73
N ILE A 28 -6.69 1.52 -14.53
CA ILE A 28 -6.58 0.70 -13.32
C ILE A 28 -5.97 -0.69 -13.62
N SER A 29 -5.37 -0.86 -14.81
CA SER A 29 -4.63 -2.07 -15.13
C SER A 29 -3.40 -2.23 -14.23
N ARG A 30 -2.89 -3.45 -14.14
CA ARG A 30 -1.71 -3.76 -13.34
C ARG A 30 -0.51 -2.86 -13.66
N ASP A 31 -0.25 -2.62 -14.94
CA ASP A 31 0.88 -1.79 -15.37
C ASP A 31 0.64 -0.30 -15.13
N ALA A 32 -0.59 0.17 -15.32
CA ALA A 32 -0.96 1.57 -15.10
C ALA A 32 -0.82 2.00 -13.63
N ILE A 33 -1.07 1.10 -12.68
CA ILE A 33 -0.98 1.42 -11.25
C ILE A 33 0.44 1.40 -10.69
N GLN A 34 1.43 0.78 -11.40
CA GLN A 34 2.80 0.69 -10.85
C GLN A 34 3.47 2.06 -10.69
N PRO A 35 3.45 2.98 -11.67
CA PRO A 35 4.03 4.30 -11.46
C PRO A 35 3.38 5.08 -10.31
N ILE A 36 2.08 4.91 -10.09
CA ILE A 36 1.36 5.54 -8.97
C ILE A 36 1.88 4.99 -7.65
N LYS A 37 1.97 3.67 -7.51
CA LYS A 37 2.57 3.02 -6.33
C LYS A 37 4.02 3.47 -6.12
N GLY A 38 4.79 3.59 -7.21
CA GLY A 38 6.18 4.07 -7.16
C GLY A 38 6.30 5.51 -6.70
N LEU A 39 5.41 6.39 -7.15
CA LEU A 39 5.34 7.76 -6.66
C LEU A 39 5.10 7.79 -5.14
N PHE A 40 4.09 7.05 -4.69
CA PHE A 40 3.69 7.07 -3.29
C PHE A 40 4.67 6.37 -2.36
N ILE A 41 5.39 5.30 -2.80
CA ILE A 41 6.43 4.69 -1.94
C ILE A 41 7.62 5.62 -1.72
N LEU A 42 7.97 6.46 -2.71
CA LEU A 42 9.00 7.49 -2.52
C LEU A 42 8.52 8.59 -1.55
N PHE A 43 7.24 8.95 -1.56
CA PHE A 43 6.68 9.86 -0.54
C PHE A 43 6.67 9.22 0.85
N VAL A 44 6.40 7.93 0.97
CA VAL A 44 6.52 7.19 2.23
C VAL A 44 7.97 7.19 2.72
N PHE A 45 8.95 6.96 1.82
CA PHE A 45 10.37 7.05 2.16
C PHE A 45 10.72 8.42 2.74
N MET A 46 10.33 9.50 2.09
CA MET A 46 10.55 10.87 2.57
C MET A 46 9.87 11.12 3.92
N SER A 47 8.64 10.66 4.09
CA SER A 47 7.89 10.82 5.33
C SER A 47 8.52 10.08 6.50
N HIS A 48 9.17 8.93 6.27
CA HIS A 48 9.93 8.22 7.29
C HIS A 48 11.29 8.88 7.55
N PHE A 49 11.99 9.32 6.50
CA PHE A 49 13.31 9.93 6.63
C PHE A 49 13.28 11.18 7.50
N VAL A 50 12.25 12.00 7.41
CA VAL A 50 12.08 13.21 8.26
C VAL A 50 12.07 12.90 9.75
N LEU A 51 11.74 11.67 10.17
CA LEU A 51 11.78 11.26 11.57
C LEU A 51 13.21 11.09 12.12
N TYR A 52 14.22 11.09 11.25
CA TYR A 52 15.63 10.88 11.59
C TYR A 52 16.48 12.15 11.46
N ILE A 53 15.88 13.26 11.06
CA ILE A 53 16.55 14.56 10.94
C ILE A 53 15.79 15.62 11.73
N SER A 54 16.45 16.75 12.00
CA SER A 54 15.81 17.97 12.51
C SER A 54 15.50 18.91 11.34
N PRO A 55 14.23 19.03 10.90
CA PRO A 55 13.87 19.91 9.79
C PRO A 55 14.13 21.37 10.15
N HIS A 56 14.82 22.10 9.27
CA HIS A 56 15.08 23.54 9.45
C HIS A 56 15.21 24.26 8.10
N GLY A 57 14.91 25.56 8.09
CA GLY A 57 14.92 26.38 6.91
C GLY A 57 13.64 26.29 6.06
N CYS A 58 13.53 27.22 5.11
CA CYS A 58 12.31 27.42 4.31
C CYS A 58 11.90 26.17 3.50
N LEU A 59 12.86 25.46 2.87
CA LEU A 59 12.58 24.28 2.03
C LEU A 59 12.04 23.11 2.85
N ASP A 60 12.52 22.93 4.09
CA ASP A 60 11.99 21.86 4.95
C ASP A 60 10.63 22.24 5.52
N SER A 61 10.42 23.52 5.87
CA SER A 61 9.10 24.00 6.32
C SER A 61 8.05 23.81 5.25
N SER A 62 8.38 24.07 3.97
CA SER A 62 7.49 23.83 2.82
C SER A 62 7.17 22.32 2.69
N TYR A 63 8.16 21.45 2.82
CA TYR A 63 7.91 20.01 2.82
C TYR A 63 7.04 19.56 3.99
N MET A 64 7.28 20.09 5.19
CA MET A 64 6.48 19.77 6.38
C MET A 64 5.01 20.23 6.22
N ALA A 65 4.75 21.34 5.53
CA ALA A 65 3.40 21.77 5.19
C ALA A 65 2.71 20.77 4.25
N VAL A 66 3.39 20.34 3.17
CA VAL A 66 2.88 19.29 2.26
C VAL A 66 2.64 17.98 3.01
N ARG A 67 3.61 17.54 3.83
CA ARG A 67 3.49 16.34 4.66
C ARG A 67 2.31 16.40 5.63
N ARG A 68 2.01 17.57 6.19
CA ARG A 68 0.86 17.78 7.07
C ARG A 68 -0.46 17.63 6.32
N VAL A 69 -0.55 18.17 5.10
CA VAL A 69 -1.76 18.06 4.26
C VAL A 69 -1.97 16.62 3.79
N LEU A 70 -0.94 15.97 3.27
CA LEU A 70 -1.04 14.58 2.80
C LEU A 70 -1.24 13.59 3.96
N GLY A 71 -0.50 13.76 5.06
CA GLY A 71 -0.58 12.85 6.21
C GLY A 71 -0.41 11.39 5.80
N GLN A 72 -1.36 10.57 6.20
CA GLN A 72 -1.40 9.13 5.88
C GLN A 72 -1.95 8.83 4.47
N MET A 73 -2.44 9.83 3.74
CA MET A 73 -2.98 9.62 2.39
C MET A 73 -1.94 9.04 1.42
N ILE A 74 -0.65 9.18 1.74
CA ILE A 74 0.43 8.56 0.96
C ILE A 74 0.40 7.02 0.93
N VAL A 75 -0.29 6.36 1.86
CA VAL A 75 -0.46 4.89 1.88
C VAL A 75 -1.83 4.43 1.34
N VAL A 76 -2.76 5.34 1.20
CA VAL A 76 -4.13 5.06 0.71
C VAL A 76 -4.15 4.34 -0.64
N PRO A 77 -3.32 4.69 -1.65
CA PRO A 77 -3.29 3.97 -2.91
C PRO A 77 -2.95 2.49 -2.76
N PHE A 78 -2.10 2.14 -1.80
CA PHE A 78 -1.72 0.75 -1.56
C PHE A 78 -2.89 -0.07 -1.02
N LEU A 79 -3.66 0.51 -0.08
CA LEU A 79 -4.87 -0.11 0.45
C LEU A 79 -5.94 -0.26 -0.62
N PHE A 80 -6.23 0.82 -1.36
CA PHE A 80 -7.23 0.82 -2.43
C PHE A 80 -6.91 -0.23 -3.51
N TYR A 81 -5.70 -0.21 -4.07
CA TYR A 81 -5.32 -1.17 -5.11
C TYR A 81 -5.21 -2.60 -4.60
N SER A 82 -4.92 -2.81 -3.30
CA SER A 82 -4.95 -4.15 -2.69
C SER A 82 -6.37 -4.68 -2.61
N GLY A 83 -7.32 -3.89 -2.12
CA GLY A 83 -8.74 -4.26 -2.07
C GLY A 83 -9.31 -4.51 -3.48
N TYR A 84 -9.01 -3.61 -4.43
CA TYR A 84 -9.42 -3.75 -5.82
C TYR A 84 -8.92 -5.06 -6.45
N GLY A 85 -7.60 -5.31 -6.35
CA GLY A 85 -6.99 -6.49 -6.96
C GLY A 85 -7.48 -7.80 -6.38
N VAL A 86 -7.69 -7.86 -5.06
CA VAL A 86 -8.20 -9.04 -4.38
C VAL A 86 -9.65 -9.31 -4.78
N THR A 87 -10.52 -8.32 -4.70
CA THR A 87 -11.95 -8.51 -5.01
C THR A 87 -12.18 -8.78 -6.49
N LEU A 88 -11.44 -8.13 -7.38
CA LEU A 88 -11.50 -8.41 -8.81
C LEU A 88 -11.20 -9.89 -9.11
N GLN A 89 -10.18 -10.47 -8.46
CA GLN A 89 -9.83 -11.88 -8.61
C GLN A 89 -10.89 -12.81 -7.97
N ILE A 90 -11.42 -12.45 -6.79
CA ILE A 90 -12.48 -13.23 -6.14
C ILE A 90 -13.73 -13.27 -7.03
N VAL A 91 -14.18 -12.11 -7.53
CA VAL A 91 -15.38 -12.03 -8.37
C VAL A 91 -15.18 -12.79 -9.70
N SER A 92 -13.97 -12.77 -10.25
CA SER A 92 -13.67 -13.44 -11.53
C SER A 92 -13.45 -14.94 -11.39
N LYS A 93 -12.69 -15.39 -10.38
CA LYS A 93 -12.19 -16.77 -10.25
C LYS A 93 -12.85 -17.57 -9.11
N ARG A 94 -13.62 -16.91 -8.25
CA ARG A 94 -14.38 -17.54 -7.16
C ARG A 94 -13.52 -18.50 -6.29
N LYS A 95 -13.98 -19.73 -6.14
CA LYS A 95 -13.30 -20.77 -5.34
C LYS A 95 -11.87 -21.06 -5.77
N GLU A 96 -11.58 -20.95 -7.06
CA GLU A 96 -10.21 -21.17 -7.57
C GLU A 96 -9.20 -20.18 -6.98
N TYR A 97 -9.63 -18.94 -6.75
CA TYR A 97 -8.79 -17.93 -6.11
C TYR A 97 -8.80 -18.03 -4.59
N LEU A 98 -9.96 -18.34 -3.99
CA LEU A 98 -10.10 -18.42 -2.53
C LEU A 98 -9.34 -19.63 -1.93
N LYS A 99 -9.25 -20.78 -2.61
CA LYS A 99 -8.54 -21.96 -2.10
C LYS A 99 -7.09 -21.66 -1.71
N PRO A 100 -6.23 -21.10 -2.57
CA PRO A 100 -4.85 -20.79 -2.21
C PRO A 100 -4.69 -19.42 -1.54
N PHE A 101 -5.77 -18.69 -1.26
CA PHE A 101 -5.74 -17.30 -0.82
C PHE A 101 -4.91 -17.08 0.45
N LEU A 102 -5.17 -17.86 1.49
CA LEU A 102 -4.46 -17.73 2.76
C LEU A 102 -2.95 -17.89 2.57
N ILE A 103 -2.52 -18.89 1.80
CA ILE A 103 -1.11 -19.16 1.53
C ILE A 103 -0.53 -18.01 0.70
N LYS A 104 -1.17 -17.63 -0.42
CA LYS A 104 -0.65 -16.63 -1.37
C LYS A 104 -0.66 -15.20 -0.83
N ARG A 105 -1.60 -14.84 0.03
CA ARG A 105 -1.77 -13.46 0.50
C ARG A 105 -1.33 -13.26 1.94
N ILE A 106 -1.66 -14.16 2.85
CA ILE A 106 -1.37 -14.00 4.27
C ILE A 106 -0.03 -14.62 4.61
N VAL A 107 0.11 -15.94 4.45
CA VAL A 107 1.34 -16.65 4.86
C VAL A 107 2.57 -16.07 4.15
N ARG A 108 2.47 -15.85 2.83
CA ARG A 108 3.55 -15.22 2.05
C ARG A 108 3.93 -13.83 2.60
N THR A 109 2.95 -12.99 2.88
CA THR A 109 3.21 -11.62 3.38
C THR A 109 3.83 -11.66 4.77
N VAL A 110 3.33 -12.52 5.66
CA VAL A 110 3.86 -12.69 7.01
C VAL A 110 5.29 -13.21 6.97
N LEU A 111 5.59 -14.26 6.20
CA LEU A 111 6.96 -14.79 6.09
C LEU A 111 7.97 -13.75 5.57
N LEU A 112 7.61 -12.99 4.54
CA LEU A 112 8.48 -11.92 4.04
C LEU A 112 8.67 -10.81 5.07
N PHE A 113 7.62 -10.47 5.81
CA PHE A 113 7.67 -9.51 6.89
C PHE A 113 8.57 -10.01 8.03
N ASP A 114 8.41 -11.27 8.44
CA ASP A 114 9.17 -11.87 9.54
C ASP A 114 10.68 -11.91 9.24
N VAL A 115 11.05 -12.27 8.01
CA VAL A 115 12.47 -12.21 7.60
C VAL A 115 13.01 -10.79 7.70
N ALA A 116 12.23 -9.78 7.28
CA ALA A 116 12.66 -8.39 7.41
C ALA A 116 12.76 -7.96 8.89
N VAL A 117 11.79 -8.34 9.75
CA VAL A 117 11.84 -8.06 11.20
C VAL A 117 13.09 -8.67 11.85
N LEU A 118 13.40 -9.92 11.50
CA LEU A 118 14.62 -10.60 12.00
C LEU A 118 15.89 -9.86 11.57
N LEU A 119 15.94 -9.32 10.33
CA LEU A 119 17.06 -8.48 9.90
C LEU A 119 17.21 -7.23 10.78
N TYR A 120 16.11 -6.55 11.13
CA TYR A 120 16.16 -5.41 12.06
C TYR A 120 16.65 -5.82 13.45
N ILE A 121 16.17 -6.94 13.99
CA ILE A 121 16.56 -7.43 15.31
C ILE A 121 18.06 -7.76 15.34
N VAL A 122 18.54 -8.54 14.34
CA VAL A 122 19.95 -8.93 14.24
C VAL A 122 20.85 -7.71 14.11
N LEU A 123 20.52 -6.76 13.23
CA LEU A 123 21.31 -5.55 13.04
C LEU A 123 21.32 -4.66 14.29
N ARG A 124 20.21 -4.50 14.98
CA ARG A 124 20.15 -3.72 16.21
C ARG A 124 20.92 -4.39 17.34
N TRP A 125 20.89 -5.70 17.42
CA TRP A 125 21.68 -6.45 18.38
C TRP A 125 23.19 -6.32 18.08
N SER A 126 23.61 -6.55 16.83
CA SER A 126 25.02 -6.56 16.44
C SER A 126 25.69 -5.18 16.47
N VAL A 127 24.97 -4.11 16.08
CA VAL A 127 25.54 -2.76 15.96
C VAL A 127 25.33 -1.92 17.22
N PHE A 128 24.17 -2.04 17.86
CA PHE A 128 23.81 -1.19 19.01
C PHE A 128 23.71 -1.96 20.33
N GLY A 129 24.03 -3.25 20.36
CA GLY A 129 23.92 -4.08 21.56
C GLY A 129 22.48 -4.20 22.10
N THR A 130 21.45 -3.85 21.30
CA THR A 130 20.07 -3.84 21.78
C THR A 130 19.57 -5.27 21.93
N SER A 131 19.26 -5.71 23.16
CA SER A 131 18.63 -7.00 23.41
C SER A 131 17.10 -6.92 23.26
N PHE A 132 16.51 -8.01 22.79
CA PHE A 132 15.06 -8.19 22.70
C PHE A 132 14.64 -9.41 23.52
N SER A 133 13.63 -9.25 24.40
CA SER A 133 13.04 -10.40 25.06
C SER A 133 12.29 -11.29 24.05
N ALA A 134 12.12 -12.57 24.34
CA ALA A 134 11.38 -13.51 23.50
C ALA A 134 9.95 -13.03 23.24
N GLU A 135 9.28 -12.50 24.26
CA GLU A 135 7.94 -11.89 24.13
C GLU A 135 7.95 -10.72 23.14
N ARG A 136 8.92 -9.83 23.25
CA ARG A 136 9.04 -8.68 22.33
C ARG A 136 9.31 -9.13 20.89
N ILE A 137 10.16 -10.13 20.69
CA ILE A 137 10.41 -10.71 19.37
C ILE A 137 9.10 -11.25 18.80
N PHE A 138 8.36 -12.05 19.57
CA PHE A 138 7.08 -12.60 19.14
C PHE A 138 6.07 -11.52 18.75
N LEU A 139 5.94 -10.46 19.55
CA LEU A 139 5.06 -9.34 19.23
C LEU A 139 5.53 -8.54 18.00
N CYS A 140 6.84 -8.47 17.74
CA CYS A 140 7.37 -7.86 16.52
C CYS A 140 7.03 -8.70 15.26
N LEU A 141 7.13 -10.02 15.35
CA LEU A 141 6.77 -10.94 14.26
C LEU A 141 5.27 -10.90 13.95
N LEU A 142 4.41 -10.75 14.96
CA LEU A 142 2.97 -10.51 14.74
C LEU A 142 2.66 -9.11 14.14
N GLY A 143 3.65 -8.25 13.95
CA GLY A 143 3.45 -6.86 13.52
C GLY A 143 2.81 -5.97 14.58
N TRP A 144 2.60 -6.47 15.80
CA TRP A 144 2.05 -5.70 16.92
C TRP A 144 3.02 -4.65 17.43
N LEU A 145 4.28 -5.01 17.65
CA LEU A 145 5.37 -4.08 18.00
C LEU A 145 6.31 -3.88 16.82
N SER A 146 7.13 -2.82 16.89
CA SER A 146 8.15 -2.53 15.88
C SER A 146 9.54 -2.87 16.42
N ALA A 147 10.33 -3.57 15.62
CA ALA A 147 11.78 -3.72 15.83
C ALA A 147 12.62 -2.55 15.30
N GLY A 148 11.96 -1.44 14.89
CA GLY A 148 12.53 -0.31 14.17
C GLY A 148 11.99 -0.15 12.75
N ASN A 149 11.31 -1.18 12.25
CA ASN A 149 10.63 -1.22 10.95
C ASN A 149 9.27 -0.50 10.96
N SER A 150 8.68 -0.36 9.79
CA SER A 150 7.28 0.09 9.63
C SER A 150 6.37 -1.14 9.61
N ASN A 151 5.70 -1.42 10.73
CA ASN A 151 4.91 -2.64 10.92
C ASN A 151 3.41 -2.44 10.70
N TRP A 152 2.86 -1.27 11.02
CA TRP A 152 1.43 -1.04 11.12
C TRP A 152 0.67 -1.36 9.82
N TYR A 153 1.21 -0.99 8.66
CA TYR A 153 0.55 -1.26 7.37
C TYR A 153 0.45 -2.77 7.09
N ILE A 154 1.53 -3.52 7.39
CA ILE A 154 1.54 -4.98 7.19
C ILE A 154 0.55 -5.65 8.15
N PHE A 155 0.53 -5.24 9.42
CA PHE A 155 -0.47 -5.68 10.38
C PHE A 155 -1.90 -5.44 9.87
N SER A 156 -2.21 -4.24 9.44
CA SER A 156 -3.54 -3.86 8.95
C SER A 156 -3.93 -4.63 7.68
N ILE A 157 -3.04 -4.76 6.69
CA ILE A 157 -3.36 -5.42 5.43
C ILE A 157 -3.54 -6.93 5.59
N VAL A 158 -2.81 -7.59 6.51
CA VAL A 158 -2.97 -9.02 6.81
C VAL A 158 -4.35 -9.27 7.42
N ILE A 159 -4.78 -8.45 8.38
CA ILE A 159 -6.12 -8.56 8.97
C ILE A 159 -7.21 -8.30 7.93
N LEU A 160 -7.07 -7.27 7.09
CA LEU A 160 -8.02 -6.96 6.02
C LEU A 160 -8.13 -8.12 5.02
N TYR A 161 -7.02 -8.76 4.65
CA TYR A 161 -7.04 -9.96 3.81
C TYR A 161 -7.77 -11.12 4.49
N PHE A 162 -7.53 -11.33 5.78
CA PHE A 162 -8.19 -12.38 6.53
C PHE A 162 -9.71 -12.16 6.61
N LEU A 163 -10.14 -10.95 6.95
CA LEU A 163 -11.57 -10.60 6.96
C LEU A 163 -12.20 -10.74 5.56
N THR A 164 -11.50 -10.33 4.51
CA THR A 164 -11.97 -10.50 3.13
C THR A 164 -12.14 -11.98 2.78
N TYR A 165 -11.18 -12.82 3.17
CA TYR A 165 -11.27 -14.27 2.97
C TYR A 165 -12.50 -14.88 3.66
N LEU A 166 -12.74 -14.51 4.93
CA LEU A 166 -13.88 -15.00 5.68
C LEU A 166 -15.21 -14.53 5.07
N CYS A 167 -15.34 -13.22 4.81
CA CYS A 167 -16.59 -12.66 4.32
C CYS A 167 -16.93 -13.17 2.91
N PHE A 168 -16.00 -13.14 1.96
CA PHE A 168 -16.28 -13.63 0.60
C PHE A 168 -16.32 -15.15 0.52
N GLY A 169 -15.62 -15.85 1.41
CA GLY A 169 -15.68 -17.31 1.54
C GLY A 169 -17.07 -17.79 1.98
N ALA A 170 -17.65 -17.13 2.97
CA ALA A 170 -18.98 -17.48 3.51
C ALA A 170 -20.10 -17.39 2.44
N PHE A 171 -19.97 -16.46 1.50
CA PHE A 171 -20.97 -16.27 0.44
C PHE A 171 -20.59 -16.90 -0.92
N CYS A 172 -19.48 -17.63 -0.96
CA CYS A 172 -18.95 -18.16 -2.23
C CYS A 172 -19.92 -19.14 -2.92
N ASP A 173 -20.63 -19.95 -2.12
CA ASP A 173 -21.52 -21.02 -2.60
C ASP A 173 -22.99 -20.60 -2.76
N ILE A 174 -23.32 -19.40 -2.38
CA ILE A 174 -24.68 -18.89 -2.48
C ILE A 174 -25.03 -18.61 -3.95
N SER A 175 -26.18 -19.10 -4.42
CA SER A 175 -26.67 -18.92 -5.79
C SER A 175 -27.32 -17.56 -6.05
N SER A 176 -27.17 -16.58 -5.17
CA SER A 176 -27.72 -15.25 -5.35
C SER A 176 -26.85 -14.38 -6.27
N ARG A 177 -27.49 -13.60 -7.13
CA ARG A 177 -26.81 -12.55 -7.93
C ARG A 177 -26.22 -11.44 -7.07
N TYR A 178 -26.70 -11.29 -5.81
CA TYR A 178 -26.27 -10.28 -4.86
C TYR A 178 -25.21 -10.78 -3.86
N LYS A 179 -24.71 -11.99 -4.02
CA LYS A 179 -23.76 -12.61 -3.07
C LYS A 179 -22.51 -11.76 -2.80
N ASP A 180 -21.99 -11.10 -3.83
CA ASP A 180 -20.80 -10.23 -3.67
C ASP A 180 -21.12 -8.98 -2.84
N TRP A 181 -22.35 -8.47 -2.96
CA TRP A 181 -22.83 -7.37 -2.14
C TRP A 181 -23.08 -7.78 -0.69
N TYR A 182 -23.57 -9.00 -0.45
CA TYR A 182 -23.69 -9.52 0.90
C TYR A 182 -22.32 -9.71 1.56
N ALA A 183 -21.36 -10.29 0.81
CA ALA A 183 -19.99 -10.45 1.27
C ALA A 183 -19.32 -9.10 1.55
N PHE A 184 -19.54 -8.12 0.68
CA PHE A 184 -19.02 -6.77 0.89
C PHE A 184 -19.68 -6.06 2.08
N GLY A 185 -20.99 -6.18 2.24
CA GLY A 185 -21.70 -5.61 3.39
C GLY A 185 -21.21 -6.18 4.73
N THR A 186 -21.01 -7.52 4.80
CA THR A 186 -20.41 -8.15 5.99
C THR A 186 -18.97 -7.71 6.22
N LEU A 187 -18.18 -7.50 5.16
CA LEU A 187 -16.83 -6.98 5.27
C LEU A 187 -16.81 -5.54 5.82
N VAL A 188 -17.73 -4.68 5.37
CA VAL A 188 -17.87 -3.31 5.91
C VAL A 188 -18.15 -3.35 7.42
N VAL A 189 -19.09 -4.18 7.85
CA VAL A 189 -19.41 -4.34 9.28
C VAL A 189 -18.19 -4.85 10.05
N ALA A 190 -17.51 -5.90 9.54
CA ALA A 190 -16.34 -6.48 10.19
C ALA A 190 -15.18 -5.46 10.33
N VAL A 191 -14.92 -4.66 9.29
CA VAL A 191 -13.87 -3.61 9.33
C VAL A 191 -14.28 -2.47 10.27
N SER A 192 -15.57 -2.10 10.32
CA SER A 192 -16.05 -1.07 11.26
C SER A 192 -15.88 -1.53 12.72
N ILE A 193 -16.18 -2.80 13.02
CA ILE A 193 -15.92 -3.39 14.35
C ILE A 193 -14.41 -3.40 14.63
N LEU A 194 -13.58 -3.79 13.66
CA LEU A 194 -12.12 -3.78 13.79
C LEU A 194 -11.60 -2.38 14.15
N ILE A 195 -12.09 -1.32 13.48
CA ILE A 195 -11.73 0.07 13.80
C ILE A 195 -12.11 0.40 15.25
N GLY A 196 -13.32 0.07 15.67
CA GLY A 196 -13.77 0.28 17.05
C GLY A 196 -12.86 -0.41 18.09
N VAL A 197 -12.45 -1.65 17.81
CA VAL A 197 -11.48 -2.37 18.67
C VAL A 197 -10.11 -1.71 18.65
N LEU A 198 -9.58 -1.33 17.48
CA LEU A 198 -8.27 -0.73 17.37
C LEU A 198 -8.21 0.66 18.02
N GLN A 199 -9.29 1.42 18.04
CA GLN A 199 -9.36 2.71 18.72
C GLN A 199 -9.08 2.61 20.22
N SER A 200 -9.40 1.49 20.86
CA SER A 200 -9.17 1.29 22.30
C SER A 200 -7.72 0.86 22.65
N CYS A 201 -6.94 0.36 21.67
CA CYS A 201 -5.64 -0.26 21.96
C CYS A 201 -4.51 0.14 21.01
N ARG A 202 -4.78 0.92 19.96
CA ARG A 202 -3.76 1.30 18.96
C ARG A 202 -3.80 2.80 18.63
N PRO A 203 -2.67 3.39 18.21
CA PRO A 203 -2.66 4.76 17.72
C PRO A 203 -3.43 4.90 16.40
N ASP A 204 -3.96 6.08 16.15
CA ASP A 204 -4.85 6.43 15.05
C ASP A 204 -4.31 6.08 13.65
N TYR A 205 -3.02 6.18 13.45
CA TYR A 205 -2.40 5.85 12.15
C TYR A 205 -2.54 4.38 11.74
N VAL A 206 -2.94 3.49 12.65
CA VAL A 206 -3.16 2.07 12.32
C VAL A 206 -4.51 1.83 11.66
N TYR A 207 -5.51 2.65 11.96
CA TYR A 207 -6.89 2.41 11.54
C TYR A 207 -7.56 3.56 10.77
N ASN A 208 -6.98 4.75 10.67
CA ASN A 208 -7.62 5.93 10.06
C ASN A 208 -7.67 5.95 8.52
N THR A 209 -7.38 4.84 7.83
CA THR A 209 -7.35 4.78 6.36
C THR A 209 -7.90 3.46 5.80
N LEU A 210 -8.53 2.63 6.65
CA LEU A 210 -8.94 1.27 6.26
C LEU A 210 -10.10 1.28 5.24
N PHE A 211 -10.94 2.32 5.22
CA PHE A 211 -12.03 2.43 4.24
C PHE A 211 -11.53 2.62 2.80
N ALA A 212 -10.28 3.05 2.61
CA ALA A 212 -9.66 3.01 1.28
C ALA A 212 -9.59 1.58 0.72
N TYR A 213 -9.31 0.58 1.57
CA TYR A 213 -9.35 -0.82 1.19
C TYR A 213 -10.78 -1.27 0.85
N LEU A 214 -11.78 -0.88 1.66
CA LEU A 214 -13.19 -1.18 1.39
C LEU A 214 -13.66 -0.58 0.06
N LEU A 215 -13.30 0.68 -0.22
CA LEU A 215 -13.58 1.29 -1.52
C LEU A 215 -12.93 0.50 -2.66
N GLY A 216 -11.68 0.05 -2.45
CA GLY A 216 -11.00 -0.85 -3.38
C GLY A 216 -11.78 -2.14 -3.61
N CYS A 217 -12.30 -2.77 -2.55
CA CYS A 217 -13.13 -3.97 -2.65
C CYS A 217 -14.46 -3.72 -3.38
N CYS A 218 -15.09 -2.57 -3.17
CA CYS A 218 -16.33 -2.17 -3.81
C CYS A 218 -16.14 -1.88 -5.31
N TYR A 219 -15.02 -1.27 -5.67
CA TYR A 219 -14.80 -0.69 -6.98
C TYR A 219 -14.99 -1.65 -8.17
N PRO A 220 -14.56 -2.92 -8.16
CA PRO A 220 -14.85 -3.87 -9.24
C PRO A 220 -16.34 -4.05 -9.53
N MET A 221 -17.20 -3.91 -8.53
CA MET A 221 -18.65 -4.10 -8.63
C MET A 221 -19.37 -2.87 -9.18
N VAL A 222 -18.86 -1.66 -8.88
CA VAL A 222 -19.47 -0.38 -9.28
C VAL A 222 -18.76 0.29 -10.45
N ARG A 223 -17.66 -0.24 -10.94
CA ARG A 223 -16.77 0.38 -11.94
C ARG A 223 -17.52 0.91 -13.16
N ARG A 224 -18.42 0.10 -13.74
CA ARG A 224 -19.18 0.51 -14.93
C ARG A 224 -20.08 1.72 -14.66
N HIS A 225 -20.73 1.78 -13.51
CA HIS A 225 -21.56 2.93 -13.11
C HIS A 225 -20.70 4.15 -12.88
N PHE A 226 -19.58 3.99 -12.18
CA PHE A 226 -18.62 5.05 -11.95
C PHE A 226 -18.09 5.63 -13.27
N GLU A 227 -17.64 4.78 -14.20
CA GLU A 227 -17.17 5.21 -15.51
C GLU A 227 -18.26 5.92 -16.31
N GLY A 228 -19.49 5.37 -16.32
CA GLY A 228 -20.64 5.99 -16.97
C GLY A 228 -21.03 7.36 -16.42
N MET A 229 -20.86 7.57 -15.12
CA MET A 229 -21.16 8.84 -14.46
C MET A 229 -20.02 9.87 -14.60
N PHE A 230 -18.80 9.48 -14.30
CA PHE A 230 -17.67 10.41 -14.14
C PHE A 230 -16.80 10.52 -15.39
N PHE A 231 -16.78 9.50 -16.25
CA PHE A 231 -16.02 9.47 -17.50
C PHE A 231 -16.91 9.64 -18.75
N SER A 232 -18.18 10.03 -18.57
CA SER A 232 -19.10 10.28 -19.68
C SER A 232 -18.72 11.50 -20.54
N SER A 233 -18.17 12.54 -19.89
CA SER A 233 -17.72 13.75 -20.57
C SER A 233 -16.60 14.45 -19.81
N GLY A 234 -15.79 15.27 -20.52
CA GLY A 234 -14.76 16.08 -19.88
C GLY A 234 -15.30 17.08 -18.86
N ARG A 235 -16.53 17.60 -19.07
CA ARG A 235 -17.21 18.52 -18.12
C ARG A 235 -17.61 17.80 -16.84
N ALA A 236 -18.23 16.62 -16.94
CA ALA A 236 -18.60 15.82 -15.78
C ALA A 236 -17.35 15.43 -14.95
N TRP A 237 -16.30 14.99 -15.63
CA TRP A 237 -15.03 14.67 -15.00
C TRP A 237 -14.43 15.87 -14.26
N LEU A 238 -14.36 17.05 -14.91
CA LEU A 238 -13.80 18.26 -14.30
C LEU A 238 -14.61 18.68 -13.07
N LEU A 239 -15.94 18.65 -13.16
CA LEU A 239 -16.82 18.96 -12.04
C LEU A 239 -16.54 18.00 -10.87
N CYS A 240 -16.52 16.69 -11.12
CA CYS A 240 -16.27 15.69 -10.10
C CYS A 240 -14.87 15.83 -9.50
N LEU A 241 -13.84 16.10 -10.32
CA LEU A 241 -12.49 16.35 -9.84
C LEU A 241 -12.47 17.57 -8.91
N SER A 242 -13.09 18.68 -9.32
CA SER A 242 -13.13 19.92 -8.54
C SER A 242 -13.86 19.73 -7.20
N LEU A 243 -15.01 19.04 -7.23
CA LEU A 243 -15.77 18.71 -5.99
C LEU A 243 -14.97 17.79 -5.08
N THR A 244 -14.25 16.80 -5.64
CA THR A 244 -13.41 15.88 -4.86
C THR A 244 -12.23 16.62 -4.22
N VAL A 245 -11.58 17.53 -4.94
CA VAL A 245 -10.49 18.36 -4.39
C VAL A 245 -11.02 19.29 -3.30
N LEU A 246 -12.18 19.93 -3.50
CA LEU A 246 -12.80 20.79 -2.51
C LEU A 246 -13.20 20.00 -1.27
N ALA A 247 -13.82 18.83 -1.43
CA ALA A 247 -14.16 17.95 -0.33
C ALA A 247 -12.93 17.51 0.47
N TYR A 248 -11.86 17.12 -0.22
CA TYR A 248 -10.58 16.78 0.43
C TYR A 248 -10.05 17.94 1.27
N TRP A 249 -10.06 19.16 0.72
CA TRP A 249 -9.57 20.35 1.41
C TRP A 249 -10.39 20.66 2.65
N GLN A 250 -11.72 20.68 2.54
CA GLN A 250 -12.63 20.97 3.65
C GLN A 250 -12.54 19.92 4.76
N LEU A 251 -12.59 18.64 4.39
CA LEU A 251 -12.52 17.54 5.35
C LEU A 251 -11.17 17.50 6.09
N ASN A 252 -10.08 17.91 5.44
CA ASN A 252 -8.75 17.87 6.03
C ASN A 252 -8.62 18.70 7.32
N SER A 253 -9.44 19.73 7.50
CA SER A 253 -9.52 20.52 8.73
C SER A 253 -10.07 19.74 9.92
N TYR A 254 -10.84 18.68 9.68
CA TYR A 254 -11.50 17.84 10.67
C TYR A 254 -10.87 16.43 10.79
N ARG A 255 -9.67 16.25 10.28
CA ARG A 255 -8.98 14.95 10.23
C ARG A 255 -8.67 14.31 11.58
N ALA A 256 -8.85 15.05 12.69
CA ALA A 256 -8.70 14.51 14.04
C ALA A 256 -9.76 13.46 14.39
N TYR A 257 -10.92 13.52 13.72
CA TYR A 257 -12.00 12.55 13.92
C TYR A 257 -11.79 11.33 13.01
N THR A 258 -11.79 10.13 13.57
CA THR A 258 -11.56 8.88 12.81
C THR A 258 -12.50 8.72 11.61
N ALA A 259 -13.81 8.96 11.81
CA ALA A 259 -14.77 8.86 10.71
C ALA A 259 -14.47 9.85 9.56
N VAL A 260 -13.97 11.04 9.89
CA VAL A 260 -13.57 12.03 8.89
C VAL A 260 -12.27 11.60 8.20
N SER A 261 -11.31 11.07 8.93
CA SER A 261 -10.06 10.54 8.35
C SER A 261 -10.34 9.40 7.38
N GLU A 262 -11.26 8.50 7.70
CA GLU A 262 -11.70 7.42 6.80
C GLU A 262 -12.40 7.97 5.55
N LEU A 263 -13.24 9.00 5.70
CA LEU A 263 -13.87 9.67 4.57
C LEU A 263 -12.82 10.38 3.68
N ILE A 264 -11.82 11.03 4.26
CA ILE A 264 -10.69 11.63 3.54
C ILE A 264 -9.96 10.56 2.72
N ALA A 265 -9.74 9.37 3.27
CA ALA A 265 -9.08 8.27 2.57
C ALA A 265 -9.92 7.78 1.36
N VAL A 266 -11.23 7.71 1.51
CA VAL A 266 -12.17 7.41 0.41
C VAL A 266 -12.11 8.51 -0.67
N VAL A 267 -12.23 9.78 -0.28
CA VAL A 267 -12.17 10.93 -1.21
C VAL A 267 -10.82 10.97 -1.94
N PHE A 268 -9.71 10.73 -1.25
CA PHE A 268 -8.39 10.67 -1.86
C PHE A 268 -8.24 9.51 -2.86
N SER A 269 -8.83 8.34 -2.56
CA SER A 269 -8.86 7.22 -3.50
C SER A 269 -9.63 7.57 -4.77
N VAL A 270 -10.80 8.23 -4.63
CA VAL A 270 -11.58 8.73 -5.78
C VAL A 270 -10.77 9.73 -6.59
N LEU A 271 -10.05 10.66 -5.95
CA LEU A 271 -9.18 11.62 -6.60
C LEU A 271 -8.12 10.92 -7.48
N ILE A 272 -7.47 9.89 -6.94
CA ILE A 272 -6.47 9.11 -7.70
C ILE A 272 -7.11 8.42 -8.91
N VAL A 273 -8.29 7.83 -8.74
CA VAL A 273 -9.02 7.17 -9.85
C VAL A 273 -9.39 8.17 -10.95
N LEU A 274 -9.93 9.34 -10.56
CA LEU A 274 -10.29 10.40 -11.50
C LEU A 274 -9.05 10.91 -12.28
N LEU A 275 -7.94 11.16 -11.59
CA LEU A 275 -6.69 11.58 -12.22
C LEU A 275 -6.15 10.50 -13.17
N SER A 276 -6.18 9.23 -12.77
CA SER A 276 -5.71 8.11 -13.59
C SER A 276 -6.51 7.95 -14.87
N GLY A 277 -7.79 8.33 -14.88
CA GLY A 277 -8.62 8.33 -16.08
C GLY A 277 -8.09 9.24 -17.20
N LYS A 278 -7.34 10.30 -16.87
CA LYS A 278 -6.79 11.28 -17.82
C LYS A 278 -5.28 11.26 -17.92
N VAL A 279 -4.57 10.82 -16.88
CA VAL A 279 -3.12 10.92 -16.78
C VAL A 279 -2.53 9.58 -16.33
N LEU A 280 -1.79 8.93 -17.24
CA LEU A 280 -1.09 7.68 -16.95
C LEU A 280 0.41 7.83 -17.17
N SER A 281 1.19 7.80 -16.11
CA SER A 281 2.65 7.81 -16.22
C SER A 281 3.18 6.50 -16.80
N LYS A 282 4.19 6.60 -17.66
CA LYS A 282 4.99 5.48 -18.20
C LYS A 282 6.42 5.47 -17.67
N SER A 283 6.69 6.17 -16.59
CA SER A 283 7.99 6.20 -15.96
C SER A 283 8.45 4.79 -15.59
N ARG A 284 9.56 4.33 -16.18
CA ARG A 284 10.17 3.05 -15.88
C ARG A 284 10.71 2.99 -14.44
N ILE A 285 11.25 4.11 -13.95
CA ILE A 285 11.78 4.25 -12.59
C ILE A 285 10.66 4.08 -11.57
N LEU A 286 9.56 4.85 -11.72
CA LEU A 286 8.42 4.74 -10.82
C LEU A 286 7.74 3.37 -10.92
N SER A 287 7.65 2.80 -12.14
CA SER A 287 7.13 1.44 -12.31
C SER A 287 7.99 0.40 -11.60
N TYR A 288 9.32 0.55 -11.61
CA TYR A 288 10.22 -0.29 -10.84
C TYR A 288 9.92 -0.18 -9.34
N CYS A 289 9.87 1.05 -8.79
CA CYS A 289 9.52 1.29 -7.39
C CYS A 289 8.16 0.66 -7.02
N GLY A 290 7.17 0.75 -7.90
CA GLY A 290 5.85 0.17 -7.66
C GLY A 290 5.84 -1.37 -7.65
N ARG A 291 6.63 -2.01 -8.51
CA ARG A 291 6.78 -3.48 -8.50
C ARG A 291 7.50 -3.99 -7.26
N HIS A 292 8.49 -3.25 -6.77
CA HIS A 292 9.30 -3.57 -5.58
C HIS A 292 8.78 -2.90 -4.30
N LEU A 293 7.50 -2.54 -4.30
CA LEU A 293 6.83 -1.79 -3.23
C LEU A 293 7.05 -2.40 -1.84
N PHE A 294 6.90 -3.74 -1.70
CA PHE A 294 6.96 -4.41 -0.41
C PHE A 294 8.35 -4.30 0.21
N SER A 295 9.38 -4.67 -0.52
CA SER A 295 10.78 -4.66 -0.06
C SER A 295 11.26 -3.23 0.21
N LEU A 296 10.93 -2.28 -0.67
CA LEU A 296 11.20 -0.86 -0.43
C LEU A 296 10.52 -0.36 0.85
N TYR A 297 9.24 -0.72 1.07
CA TYR A 297 8.50 -0.29 2.25
C TYR A 297 9.08 -0.84 3.55
N ILE A 298 9.36 -2.15 3.58
CA ILE A 298 9.74 -2.79 4.84
C ILE A 298 11.20 -2.52 5.22
N LEU A 299 12.10 -2.32 4.25
CA LEU A 299 13.54 -2.18 4.49
C LEU A 299 14.04 -0.73 4.56
N GLN A 300 13.24 0.26 4.12
CA GLN A 300 13.69 1.66 4.00
C GLN A 300 14.19 2.30 5.30
N ARG A 301 13.67 1.92 6.46
CA ARG A 301 14.10 2.49 7.74
C ARG A 301 15.41 1.88 8.26
N LEU A 302 15.85 0.77 7.68
CA LEU A 302 17.08 0.09 8.09
C LEU A 302 18.31 0.99 7.89
N PRO A 303 18.62 1.50 6.68
CA PRO A 303 19.74 2.42 6.50
C PRO A 303 19.55 3.75 7.25
N MET A 304 18.30 4.24 7.36
CA MET A 304 18.02 5.44 8.14
C MET A 304 18.41 5.29 9.62
N TYR A 305 18.11 4.13 10.19
CA TYR A 305 18.46 3.83 11.56
C TYR A 305 19.98 3.61 11.74
N MET A 306 20.60 2.88 10.81
CA MET A 306 22.01 2.51 10.89
C MET A 306 22.95 3.69 10.72
N LEU A 307 22.61 4.62 9.82
CA LEU A 307 23.51 5.74 9.49
C LEU A 307 23.27 6.99 10.33
N LYS A 308 22.22 7.02 11.15
CA LYS A 308 21.83 8.21 11.93
C LYS A 308 22.95 8.74 12.84
N GLU A 309 23.75 7.85 13.43
CA GLU A 309 24.83 8.20 14.37
C GLU A 309 26.21 8.21 13.70
N THR A 310 26.28 8.26 12.37
CA THR A 310 27.54 8.32 11.61
C THR A 310 27.76 9.71 11.03
N CYS A 311 29.01 10.03 10.64
CA CYS A 311 29.37 11.27 9.96
C CYS A 311 28.59 11.52 8.65
N ILE A 312 27.96 10.48 8.07
CA ILE A 312 27.07 10.62 6.90
C ILE A 312 25.84 11.47 7.25
N ALA A 313 25.36 11.39 8.49
CA ALA A 313 24.20 12.13 8.95
C ALA A 313 24.48 13.63 9.19
N ASP A 314 25.73 14.05 9.28
CA ASP A 314 26.13 15.46 9.44
C ASP A 314 25.64 16.31 8.25
N ASN A 315 25.65 15.72 7.04
CA ASN A 315 25.04 16.34 5.88
C ASN A 315 23.76 15.62 5.51
N ARG A 316 22.62 16.25 5.77
CA ARG A 316 21.29 15.68 5.54
C ARG A 316 21.00 15.25 4.10
N TYR A 317 21.61 15.89 3.08
CA TYR A 317 21.45 15.52 1.68
C TYR A 317 22.23 14.23 1.37
N VAL A 318 23.48 14.18 1.82
CA VAL A 318 24.32 12.96 1.74
C VAL A 318 23.60 11.81 2.43
N TYR A 319 23.13 12.03 3.65
CA TYR A 319 22.38 11.04 4.42
C TYR A 319 21.14 10.55 3.68
N PHE A 320 20.33 11.48 3.14
CA PHE A 320 19.12 11.13 2.38
C PHE A 320 19.42 10.24 1.18
N PHE A 321 20.33 10.68 0.30
CA PHE A 321 20.64 9.95 -0.93
C PHE A 321 21.36 8.63 -0.65
N THR A 322 22.22 8.59 0.36
CA THR A 322 22.87 7.34 0.82
C THR A 322 21.83 6.35 1.34
N CYS A 323 20.90 6.79 2.20
CA CYS A 323 19.81 5.94 2.66
C CYS A 323 18.93 5.45 1.50
N LEU A 324 18.62 6.31 0.54
CA LEU A 324 17.84 5.96 -0.63
C LEU A 324 18.57 4.90 -1.48
N ALA A 325 19.83 5.12 -1.80
CA ALA A 325 20.65 4.17 -2.58
C ALA A 325 20.76 2.81 -1.89
N ILE A 326 21.10 2.79 -0.60
CA ILE A 326 21.19 1.55 0.17
C ILE A 326 19.82 0.84 0.23
N THR A 327 18.72 1.60 0.41
CA THR A 327 17.37 0.99 0.38
C THR A 327 17.11 0.28 -0.94
N PHE A 328 17.45 0.88 -2.08
CA PHE A 328 17.30 0.22 -3.38
C PHE A 328 18.16 -1.04 -3.49
N LEU A 329 19.42 -0.99 -3.05
CA LEU A 329 20.34 -2.13 -3.12
C LEU A 329 19.85 -3.31 -2.26
N ILE A 330 19.52 -3.05 -0.98
CA ILE A 330 19.03 -4.11 -0.08
C ILE A 330 17.67 -4.65 -0.52
N SER A 331 16.80 -3.80 -1.08
CA SER A 331 15.51 -4.25 -1.62
C SER A 331 15.69 -5.13 -2.85
N ALA A 332 16.60 -4.80 -3.76
CA ALA A 332 16.91 -5.63 -4.92
C ALA A 332 17.49 -6.99 -4.50
N PHE A 333 18.38 -7.01 -3.50
CA PHE A 333 18.91 -8.25 -2.93
C PHE A 333 17.81 -9.07 -2.25
N PHE A 334 16.97 -8.44 -1.46
CA PHE A 334 15.85 -9.10 -0.77
C PHE A 334 14.88 -9.74 -1.78
N ASP A 335 14.53 -9.04 -2.84
CA ASP A 335 13.67 -9.57 -3.90
C ASP A 335 14.34 -10.69 -4.68
N GLY A 336 15.64 -10.55 -4.96
CA GLY A 336 16.43 -11.56 -5.67
C GLY A 336 16.62 -12.87 -4.90
N CYS A 337 16.73 -12.81 -3.59
CA CYS A 337 17.01 -13.96 -2.73
C CYS A 337 15.78 -14.38 -1.92
N VAL A 338 15.32 -13.52 -1.02
CA VAL A 338 14.30 -13.89 -0.02
C VAL A 338 12.92 -14.08 -0.67
N VAL A 339 12.50 -13.14 -1.52
CA VAL A 339 11.19 -13.25 -2.18
C VAL A 339 11.14 -14.47 -3.07
N ARG A 340 12.19 -14.75 -3.85
CA ARG A 340 12.24 -15.96 -4.71
C ARG A 340 12.19 -17.25 -3.89
N MET A 341 12.93 -17.29 -2.77
CA MET A 341 12.92 -18.46 -1.88
C MET A 341 11.53 -18.70 -1.28
N VAL A 342 10.90 -17.64 -0.75
CA VAL A 342 9.54 -17.73 -0.19
C VAL A 342 8.52 -18.09 -1.26
N ASP A 343 8.61 -17.53 -2.46
CA ASP A 343 7.70 -17.87 -3.57
C ASP A 343 7.87 -19.33 -4.01
N GLY A 344 9.10 -19.86 -4.05
CA GLY A 344 9.36 -21.29 -4.28
C GLY A 344 8.71 -22.18 -3.22
N LEU A 345 8.88 -21.85 -1.93
CA LEU A 345 8.24 -22.55 -0.83
C LEU A 345 6.70 -22.51 -0.92
N MET A 346 6.14 -21.34 -1.23
CA MET A 346 4.67 -21.19 -1.38
C MET A 346 4.14 -22.01 -2.55
N MET A 347 4.84 -22.08 -3.68
CA MET A 347 4.43 -22.93 -4.80
C MET A 347 4.41 -24.41 -4.41
N TYR A 348 5.44 -24.88 -3.71
CA TYR A 348 5.48 -26.24 -3.21
C TYR A 348 4.30 -26.54 -2.27
N THR A 349 4.04 -25.64 -1.31
CA THR A 349 2.94 -25.76 -0.36
C THR A 349 1.57 -25.79 -1.08
N ILE A 350 1.37 -24.90 -2.06
CA ILE A 350 0.11 -24.85 -2.84
C ILE A 350 -0.10 -26.15 -3.62
N LYS A 351 0.94 -26.71 -4.23
CA LYS A 351 0.86 -27.99 -4.93
C LYS A 351 0.45 -29.13 -3.99
N ALA A 352 1.00 -29.16 -2.78
CA ALA A 352 0.68 -30.15 -1.77
C ALA A 352 -0.77 -30.06 -1.27
N PHE A 353 -1.27 -28.85 -1.00
CA PHE A 353 -2.60 -28.65 -0.40
C PHE A 353 -3.72 -28.36 -1.40
N CYS A 354 -3.41 -27.98 -2.64
CA CYS A 354 -4.38 -27.62 -3.68
C CYS A 354 -4.02 -28.25 -5.06
N PRO A 355 -3.93 -29.58 -5.18
CA PRO A 355 -3.38 -30.24 -6.37
C PRO A 355 -4.15 -30.00 -7.69
N LYS A 356 -5.42 -29.56 -7.63
CA LYS A 356 -6.26 -29.31 -8.82
C LYS A 356 -6.12 -27.91 -9.45
N SER A 357 -5.28 -27.01 -8.90
CA SER A 357 -5.11 -25.64 -9.42
C SER A 357 -4.12 -25.54 -10.58
N GLU A 358 -3.46 -26.64 -10.97
CA GLU A 358 -2.31 -26.66 -11.88
C GLU A 358 -2.65 -26.56 -13.38
N LYS A 359 -3.87 -26.88 -13.81
CA LYS A 359 -4.16 -26.97 -15.26
C LYS A 359 -4.33 -25.62 -16.00
N ARG A 360 -4.29 -24.46 -15.32
CA ARG A 360 -4.47 -23.13 -15.95
C ARG A 360 -3.57 -21.98 -15.43
N GLY A 361 -2.52 -22.26 -14.67
CA GLY A 361 -1.79 -21.17 -13.97
C GLY A 361 -0.26 -21.22 -14.01
N GLY A 362 0.36 -22.05 -14.83
CA GLY A 362 1.83 -22.20 -14.89
C GLY A 362 2.58 -20.94 -15.33
N ASP A 363 1.98 -20.14 -16.21
CA ASP A 363 2.65 -18.97 -16.81
C ASP A 363 2.42 -17.65 -16.05
N ASP A 364 1.50 -17.62 -15.08
CA ASP A 364 1.08 -16.39 -14.41
C ASP A 364 1.87 -16.08 -13.11
N LEU A 365 2.70 -17.00 -12.60
CA LEU A 365 3.41 -16.83 -11.33
C LEU A 365 4.83 -16.25 -11.48
N LEU A 366 5.45 -16.42 -12.65
CA LEU A 366 6.78 -15.84 -12.93
C LEU A 366 6.72 -14.37 -13.38
N ASN A 367 5.52 -13.87 -13.76
CA ASN A 367 5.31 -12.51 -14.25
C ASN A 367 4.48 -11.62 -13.29
N ARG A 368 4.41 -11.97 -12.00
CA ARG A 368 3.66 -11.22 -10.96
C ARG A 368 4.63 -10.60 -9.94
#